data_99ee045c51b2d0974b876e8bf448e023
#
_entry.id   99ee045c51b2d0974b876e8bf448e023
#
_cell.length_a   1.000
_cell.length_b   1.000
_cell.length_c   1.000
_cell.angle_alpha   90.00
_cell.angle_beta   90.00
_cell.angle_gamma   90.00
#
_symmetry.space_group_name_H-M   'P 1'
#
loop_
_entity.id
_entity.type
_entity.pdbx_description
1 polymer ?
#
loop_
_entity_poly.entity_id
_entity_poly.type
_entity_poly.pdbx_seq_one_letter_code
_entity_poly.pdbx_strand_id
1 'polypeptide(L)'
;MIKRSSSTFYAYLIFLCFLVSGAWAVKKTNFVFIYADDLGFGDLACYGHPYAKTPALDKLAREGTRFTQAYAGGQTCNPARTAIMTGMFPPRFAKGTGWNGFGDRVTVTELLNQAGYATGHFGKWHIGNREMERGRPSGAYGIDVNERCGPIDMYKMIVPEGRDAPIFDKTIEFIRQNKSRPFYVNLWAFSTHAPVFAHDTHLSRFKDLEVNKKDFSDWMQKKFRDCETYDVDVNEAMRNYLADVYALDLSVKKLLSVIDELGLRESTMVIFSSDQGPADIKMSDKVYNRIMPFKKDHRNMIGYAGQFRGGKHNLYEGGLRVPFIVRWPGKVKVDYVDDESVFSGADWLPSICSLAGVKFPKDIDGEDVSGMWLGAKRPHRKPLLWNGYPGASIREGKWRFYLSSKRSKGKKPDQLYDIMKDPSETNNLVLKKPQVASKLRKKVEVWLKELPKPIPDPKKKK
;
A
#
# COMPACT_ATOMS: atom_id res chain seq x y z
N MET A 1 28.15 -41.89 88.53
CA MET A 1 28.92 -41.43 87.32
C MET A 1 27.86 -41.22 86.20
N ILE A 2 27.52 -39.99 85.95
CA ILE A 2 26.49 -39.64 85.00
C ILE A 2 27.16 -39.16 83.72
N LYS A 3 26.96 -39.89 82.60
CA LYS A 3 27.37 -39.40 81.25
C LYS A 3 26.30 -38.54 80.69
N ARG A 4 26.63 -37.26 80.46
CA ARG A 4 25.77 -36.34 79.65
C ARG A 4 25.99 -36.63 78.18
N SER A 5 24.92 -36.92 77.40
CA SER A 5 24.92 -36.94 75.95
C SER A 5 24.42 -35.57 75.46
N SER A 6 25.25 -34.93 74.65
CA SER A 6 24.92 -33.66 73.96
C SER A 6 24.33 -34.00 72.61
N SER A 7 23.03 -33.70 72.42
CA SER A 7 22.37 -33.79 71.12
C SER A 7 22.52 -32.46 70.40
N THR A 8 23.23 -32.44 69.31
CA THR A 8 23.42 -31.31 68.43
C THR A 8 22.25 -31.29 67.42
N PHE A 9 21.40 -30.24 67.55
CA PHE A 9 20.36 -29.95 66.60
C PHE A 9 20.97 -29.30 65.34
N TYR A 10 20.92 -29.99 64.19
CA TYR A 10 21.18 -29.37 62.89
C TYR A 10 19.87 -28.76 62.35
N ALA A 11 19.76 -27.44 62.36
CA ALA A 11 18.73 -26.70 61.70
C ALA A 11 19.07 -26.64 60.19
N TYR A 12 18.37 -27.40 59.34
CA TYR A 12 18.40 -27.22 57.91
C TYR A 12 17.62 -25.98 57.49
N LEU A 13 18.36 -24.91 57.17
CA LEU A 13 17.77 -23.72 56.55
C LEU A 13 17.55 -24.05 55.06
N ILE A 14 16.33 -24.42 54.68
CA ILE A 14 15.94 -24.59 53.29
C ILE A 14 15.75 -23.18 52.73
N PHE A 15 16.75 -22.69 52.01
CA PHE A 15 16.66 -21.45 51.23
C PHE A 15 15.84 -21.76 49.98
N LEU A 16 14.50 -21.49 50.00
CA LEU A 16 13.65 -21.58 48.86
C LEU A 16 13.95 -20.41 47.93
N CYS A 17 14.89 -20.57 46.99
CA CYS A 17 15.06 -19.67 45.89
C CYS A 17 13.84 -19.77 44.97
N PHE A 18 12.88 -18.88 45.17
CA PHE A 18 11.89 -18.57 44.14
C PHE A 18 12.60 -17.94 42.96
N LEU A 19 13.03 -18.80 42.03
CA LEU A 19 13.32 -18.37 40.66
C LEU A 19 12.02 -17.87 40.07
N VAL A 20 11.71 -16.59 40.28
CA VAL A 20 10.76 -15.89 39.45
C VAL A 20 11.38 -15.83 38.06
N SER A 21 11.22 -16.90 37.30
CA SER A 21 11.41 -16.86 35.86
C SER A 21 10.31 -15.95 35.31
N GLY A 22 10.52 -14.66 35.43
CA GLY A 22 9.81 -13.69 34.64
C GLY A 22 10.12 -14.02 33.19
N ALA A 23 9.32 -14.91 32.61
CA ALA A 23 9.26 -15.00 31.16
C ALA A 23 8.90 -13.60 30.69
N TRP A 24 9.88 -12.84 30.27
CA TRP A 24 9.68 -11.57 29.56
C TRP A 24 8.90 -11.98 28.31
N ALA A 25 7.55 -11.90 28.39
CA ALA A 25 6.73 -12.12 27.21
C ALA A 25 7.24 -11.15 26.16
N VAL A 26 7.83 -11.70 25.10
CA VAL A 26 8.33 -10.88 23.99
C VAL A 26 7.16 -10.02 23.55
N LYS A 27 7.27 -8.71 23.80
CA LYS A 27 6.19 -7.77 23.49
C LYS A 27 5.89 -7.89 22.00
N LYS A 28 4.68 -8.34 21.67
CA LYS A 28 4.25 -8.46 20.28
C LYS A 28 4.32 -7.10 19.60
N THR A 29 4.73 -7.10 18.34
CA THR A 29 4.87 -5.90 17.51
C THR A 29 3.52 -5.32 17.15
N ASN A 30 3.35 -4.03 17.29
CA ASN A 30 2.22 -3.29 16.72
C ASN A 30 2.49 -2.96 15.25
N PHE A 31 1.42 -2.92 14.45
CA PHE A 31 1.51 -2.58 13.03
C PHE A 31 0.56 -1.44 12.70
N VAL A 32 1.08 -0.41 12.03
CA VAL A 32 0.29 0.68 11.47
C VAL A 32 0.59 0.77 9.98
N PHE A 33 -0.40 0.47 9.16
CA PHE A 33 -0.30 0.51 7.71
C PHE A 33 -1.06 1.71 7.14
N ILE A 34 -0.31 2.74 6.76
CA ILE A 34 -0.83 3.93 6.09
C ILE A 34 -0.81 3.67 4.58
N TYR A 35 -1.97 3.65 3.95
CA TYR A 35 -2.14 3.25 2.56
C TYR A 35 -2.88 4.34 1.79
N ALA A 36 -2.15 5.10 0.98
CA ALA A 36 -2.70 6.17 0.16
C ALA A 36 -3.45 5.61 -1.05
N ASP A 37 -4.27 6.43 -1.69
CA ASP A 37 -5.13 6.09 -2.81
C ASP A 37 -4.73 6.90 -4.05
N ASP A 38 -4.33 6.24 -5.12
CA ASP A 38 -3.85 6.86 -6.36
C ASP A 38 -2.56 7.71 -6.21
N LEU A 39 -1.79 7.56 -5.16
CA LEU A 39 -0.55 8.30 -4.94
C LEU A 39 0.59 7.66 -5.73
N GLY A 40 1.19 8.43 -6.64
CA GLY A 40 2.25 7.96 -7.51
C GLY A 40 3.58 7.71 -6.79
N PHE A 41 4.43 6.89 -7.41
CA PHE A 41 5.77 6.61 -6.89
C PHE A 41 6.58 7.89 -6.63
N GLY A 42 6.47 8.88 -7.53
CA GLY A 42 7.23 10.12 -7.46
C GLY A 42 6.53 11.28 -6.73
N ASP A 43 5.40 11.06 -6.06
CA ASP A 43 4.60 12.15 -5.46
C ASP A 43 5.14 12.69 -4.14
N LEU A 44 6.11 12.01 -3.52
CA LEU A 44 6.75 12.46 -2.28
C LEU A 44 8.11 13.12 -2.56
N ALA A 45 8.52 14.08 -1.75
CA ALA A 45 9.82 14.72 -1.88
C ALA A 45 10.96 13.71 -1.77
N CYS A 46 10.91 12.78 -0.81
CA CYS A 46 11.90 11.70 -0.68
C CYS A 46 11.90 10.69 -1.84
N TYR A 47 10.89 10.71 -2.73
CA TYR A 47 10.85 9.93 -3.97
C TYR A 47 11.09 10.79 -5.22
N GLY A 48 11.50 12.05 -5.04
CA GLY A 48 11.99 12.90 -6.11
C GLY A 48 10.97 13.82 -6.76
N HIS A 49 9.84 14.12 -6.11
CA HIS A 49 8.93 15.16 -6.60
C HIS A 49 9.59 16.54 -6.45
N PRO A 50 9.70 17.36 -7.51
CA PRO A 50 10.45 18.60 -7.46
C PRO A 50 9.81 19.67 -6.54
N TYR A 51 8.51 19.62 -6.29
CA TYR A 51 7.77 20.65 -5.56
C TYR A 51 7.01 20.14 -4.32
N ALA A 52 6.95 18.84 -4.09
CA ALA A 52 6.23 18.32 -2.92
C ALA A 52 6.88 18.76 -1.61
N LYS A 53 6.03 19.03 -0.63
CA LYS A 53 6.43 19.36 0.75
C LYS A 53 5.90 18.26 1.66
N THR A 54 6.72 17.23 1.90
CA THR A 54 6.31 16.03 2.69
C THR A 54 7.25 15.76 3.87
N PRO A 55 7.47 16.77 4.77
CA PRO A 55 8.50 16.67 5.81
C PRO A 55 8.30 15.51 6.79
N ALA A 56 7.07 15.09 7.07
CA ALA A 56 6.80 13.98 7.99
C ALA A 56 7.07 12.63 7.33
N LEU A 57 6.67 12.44 6.06
CA LEU A 57 6.98 11.24 5.29
C LEU A 57 8.46 11.15 4.96
N ASP A 58 9.12 12.28 4.67
CA ASP A 58 10.57 12.34 4.49
C ASP A 58 11.31 11.98 5.79
N LYS A 59 10.79 12.43 6.95
CA LYS A 59 11.31 12.02 8.26
C LYS A 59 11.10 10.53 8.49
N LEU A 60 9.91 9.99 8.17
CA LEU A 60 9.62 8.56 8.26
C LEU A 60 10.63 7.74 7.43
N ALA A 61 10.97 8.21 6.23
CA ALA A 61 11.97 7.59 5.36
C ALA A 61 13.39 7.65 5.96
N ARG A 62 13.79 8.80 6.51
CA ARG A 62 15.10 8.94 7.19
C ARG A 62 15.20 8.12 8.47
N GLU A 63 14.09 7.94 9.20
CA GLU A 63 14.05 7.10 10.41
C GLU A 63 13.89 5.61 10.11
N GLY A 64 13.86 5.22 8.83
CA GLY A 64 13.64 3.86 8.41
C GLY A 64 14.27 3.51 7.08
N THR A 65 13.68 2.55 6.39
CA THR A 65 14.09 2.10 5.06
C THR A 65 13.06 2.49 4.00
N ARG A 66 13.52 3.07 2.91
CA ARG A 66 12.74 3.41 1.72
C ARG A 66 13.03 2.41 0.60
N PHE A 67 11.99 1.74 0.09
CA PHE A 67 12.12 0.75 -0.98
C PHE A 67 11.73 1.35 -2.32
N THR A 68 12.50 1.04 -3.36
CA THR A 68 12.25 1.58 -4.69
C THR A 68 11.64 0.58 -5.66
N GLN A 69 11.51 -0.70 -5.26
CA GLN A 69 10.97 -1.76 -6.12
C GLN A 69 9.79 -2.52 -5.47
N ALA A 70 8.96 -1.79 -4.69
CA ALA A 70 7.68 -2.29 -4.20
C ALA A 70 6.59 -2.12 -5.26
N TYR A 71 5.71 -3.14 -5.39
CA TYR A 71 4.67 -3.18 -6.40
C TYR A 71 3.28 -3.33 -5.78
N ALA A 72 2.33 -2.62 -6.34
CA ALA A 72 0.92 -2.83 -6.06
C ALA A 72 0.46 -4.23 -6.46
N GLY A 73 -0.46 -4.81 -5.71
CA GLY A 73 -1.06 -6.12 -6.03
C GLY A 73 -1.98 -6.10 -7.25
N GLY A 74 -2.34 -4.91 -7.74
CA GLY A 74 -3.20 -4.71 -8.91
C GLY A 74 -3.12 -3.29 -9.45
N GLN A 75 -3.66 -3.08 -10.64
CA GLN A 75 -3.60 -1.82 -11.37
C GLN A 75 -4.68 -0.80 -10.96
N THR A 76 -5.54 -1.16 -9.99
CA THR A 76 -6.63 -0.34 -9.44
C THR A 76 -6.90 -0.71 -7.99
N CYS A 77 -7.57 0.18 -7.26
CA CYS A 77 -7.77 0.12 -5.81
C CYS A 77 -8.29 -1.23 -5.29
N ASN A 78 -9.41 -1.73 -5.83
CA ASN A 78 -9.99 -2.99 -5.35
C ASN A 78 -9.03 -4.20 -5.52
N PRO A 79 -8.43 -4.45 -6.69
CA PRO A 79 -7.43 -5.52 -6.84
C PRO A 79 -6.23 -5.35 -5.91
N ALA A 80 -5.67 -4.14 -5.79
CA ALA A 80 -4.52 -3.91 -4.94
C ALA A 80 -4.82 -4.21 -3.47
N ARG A 81 -5.97 -3.73 -2.96
CA ARG A 81 -6.44 -3.97 -1.59
C ARG A 81 -6.77 -5.44 -1.35
N THR A 82 -7.30 -6.14 -2.36
CA THR A 82 -7.52 -7.59 -2.31
C THR A 82 -6.22 -8.36 -2.07
N ALA A 83 -5.17 -8.03 -2.82
CA ALA A 83 -3.87 -8.69 -2.65
C ALA A 83 -3.29 -8.50 -1.24
N ILE A 84 -3.36 -7.28 -0.70
CA ILE A 84 -2.96 -6.95 0.67
C ILE A 84 -3.70 -7.81 1.70
N MET A 85 -5.02 -7.91 1.59
CA MET A 85 -5.84 -8.61 2.58
C MET A 85 -5.67 -10.12 2.56
N THR A 86 -5.42 -10.71 1.37
CA THR A 86 -5.52 -12.16 1.18
C THR A 86 -4.21 -12.86 0.82
N GLY A 87 -3.17 -12.12 0.47
CA GLY A 87 -1.93 -12.70 -0.05
C GLY A 87 -2.06 -13.33 -1.44
N MET A 88 -3.13 -13.03 -2.18
CA MET A 88 -3.43 -13.65 -3.46
C MET A 88 -3.45 -12.63 -4.59
N PHE A 89 -3.05 -13.07 -5.79
CA PHE A 89 -3.25 -12.26 -6.98
C PHE A 89 -4.76 -12.13 -7.29
N PRO A 90 -5.26 -10.90 -7.48
CA PRO A 90 -6.69 -10.64 -7.66
C PRO A 90 -7.40 -11.46 -8.75
N PRO A 91 -6.74 -11.83 -9.89
CA PRO A 91 -7.36 -12.66 -10.91
C PRO A 91 -7.75 -14.08 -10.45
N ARG A 92 -7.30 -14.53 -9.28
CA ARG A 92 -7.73 -15.81 -8.71
C ARG A 92 -9.16 -15.79 -8.15
N PHE A 93 -9.76 -14.62 -8.06
CA PHE A 93 -11.15 -14.47 -7.62
C PHE A 93 -12.11 -14.44 -8.82
N ALA A 94 -12.78 -15.57 -9.11
CA ALA A 94 -13.65 -15.75 -10.28
C ALA A 94 -14.75 -14.69 -10.44
N LYS A 95 -15.33 -14.23 -9.33
CA LYS A 95 -16.39 -13.21 -9.29
C LYS A 95 -15.84 -11.80 -9.14
N GLY A 96 -14.52 -11.65 -9.02
CA GLY A 96 -13.92 -10.41 -8.54
C GLY A 96 -14.30 -10.10 -7.09
N THR A 97 -13.53 -9.26 -6.44
CA THR A 97 -13.69 -8.94 -5.00
C THR A 97 -14.44 -7.65 -4.75
N GLY A 98 -14.65 -6.84 -5.79
CA GLY A 98 -15.33 -5.55 -5.66
C GLY A 98 -16.77 -5.61 -5.16
N TRP A 99 -17.46 -6.74 -5.39
CA TRP A 99 -18.87 -6.93 -5.02
C TRP A 99 -19.09 -8.12 -4.08
N ASN A 100 -18.22 -9.12 -4.13
CA ASN A 100 -18.43 -10.42 -3.48
C ASN A 100 -17.50 -10.69 -2.30
N GLY A 101 -16.62 -9.72 -1.96
CA GLY A 101 -15.61 -9.92 -0.91
C GLY A 101 -14.61 -11.02 -1.26
N PHE A 102 -14.05 -11.65 -0.26
CA PHE A 102 -12.96 -12.62 -0.42
C PHE A 102 -13.42 -14.09 -0.53
N GLY A 103 -14.74 -14.36 -0.49
CA GLY A 103 -15.25 -15.74 -0.41
C GLY A 103 -14.75 -16.42 0.86
N ASP A 104 -14.23 -17.63 0.71
CA ASP A 104 -13.72 -18.45 1.83
C ASP A 104 -12.23 -18.14 2.18
N ARG A 105 -11.64 -17.12 1.54
CA ARG A 105 -10.23 -16.76 1.80
C ARG A 105 -10.10 -15.99 3.10
N VAL A 106 -9.22 -16.47 3.96
CA VAL A 106 -8.90 -15.82 5.21
C VAL A 106 -8.08 -14.55 4.95
N THR A 107 -8.31 -13.52 5.75
CA THR A 107 -7.62 -12.23 5.64
C THR A 107 -6.51 -12.09 6.68
N VAL A 108 -5.59 -11.16 6.44
CA VAL A 108 -4.53 -10.82 7.39
C VAL A 108 -5.11 -10.38 8.74
N THR A 109 -6.23 -9.63 8.72
CA THR A 109 -6.89 -9.15 9.93
C THR A 109 -7.55 -10.29 10.73
N GLU A 110 -8.16 -11.27 10.06
CA GLU A 110 -8.69 -12.48 10.74
C GLU A 110 -7.59 -13.26 11.45
N LEU A 111 -6.47 -13.50 10.78
CA LEU A 111 -5.34 -14.23 11.35
C LEU A 111 -4.74 -13.50 12.57
N LEU A 112 -4.59 -12.18 12.48
CA LEU A 112 -4.07 -11.37 13.58
C LEU A 112 -5.06 -11.25 14.73
N ASN A 113 -6.36 -11.08 14.46
CA ASN A 113 -7.41 -11.03 15.47
C ASN A 113 -7.48 -12.35 16.26
N GLN A 114 -7.46 -13.48 15.57
CA GLN A 114 -7.39 -14.83 16.20
C GLN A 114 -6.13 -15.01 17.05
N ALA A 115 -5.04 -14.30 16.71
CA ALA A 115 -3.80 -14.29 17.50
C ALA A 115 -3.81 -13.27 18.66
N GLY A 116 -4.94 -12.60 18.92
CA GLY A 116 -5.14 -11.68 20.04
C GLY A 116 -4.71 -10.24 19.77
N TYR A 117 -4.52 -9.86 18.50
CA TYR A 117 -4.35 -8.46 18.14
C TYR A 117 -5.68 -7.70 18.19
N ALA A 118 -5.66 -6.47 18.69
CA ALA A 118 -6.72 -5.52 18.39
C ALA A 118 -6.60 -5.10 16.92
N THR A 119 -7.68 -5.17 16.17
CA THR A 119 -7.67 -4.89 14.74
C THR A 119 -8.56 -3.71 14.40
N GLY A 120 -8.01 -2.74 13.66
CA GLY A 120 -8.74 -1.55 13.23
C GLY A 120 -8.63 -1.30 11.73
N HIS A 121 -9.73 -0.85 11.13
CA HIS A 121 -9.75 -0.34 9.76
C HIS A 121 -10.36 1.06 9.73
N PHE A 122 -9.63 2.01 9.16
CA PHE A 122 -10.00 3.41 9.11
C PHE A 122 -9.86 3.94 7.67
N GLY A 123 -10.95 4.42 7.10
CA GLY A 123 -10.97 5.02 5.77
C GLY A 123 -11.50 4.10 4.66
N LYS A 124 -10.92 4.21 3.46
CA LYS A 124 -11.44 3.56 2.25
C LYS A 124 -11.32 2.04 2.30
N TRP A 125 -12.45 1.32 2.17
CA TRP A 125 -12.45 -0.13 2.08
C TRP A 125 -12.40 -0.64 0.63
N HIS A 126 -13.39 -0.35 -0.15
CA HIS A 126 -13.54 -0.66 -1.58
C HIS A 126 -13.42 -2.15 -1.94
N ILE A 127 -13.69 -3.06 -1.01
CA ILE A 127 -13.63 -4.51 -1.21
C ILE A 127 -14.96 -5.12 -0.75
N GLY A 128 -15.52 -5.97 -1.62
CA GLY A 128 -16.69 -6.74 -1.27
C GLY A 128 -17.98 -5.96 -1.19
N ASN A 129 -18.96 -6.62 -0.63
CA ASN A 129 -20.31 -6.13 -0.52
C ASN A 129 -20.36 -4.75 0.13
N ARG A 130 -21.19 -3.85 -0.39
CA ARG A 130 -21.43 -2.49 0.15
C ARG A 130 -21.79 -2.44 1.64
N GLU A 131 -21.95 -3.59 2.28
CA GLU A 131 -22.26 -3.70 3.70
C GLU A 131 -21.09 -3.29 4.61
N MET A 132 -19.84 -3.65 4.28
CA MET A 132 -18.67 -3.07 4.98
C MET A 132 -18.62 -1.55 4.76
N GLU A 133 -19.08 -1.13 3.62
CA GLU A 133 -19.23 0.28 3.25
C GLU A 133 -20.37 0.99 4.00
N ARG A 134 -21.33 0.28 4.51
CA ARG A 134 -22.50 0.81 5.25
C ARG A 134 -22.43 0.60 6.76
N GLY A 135 -21.24 0.27 7.30
CA GLY A 135 -21.07 0.03 8.74
C GLY A 135 -21.52 -1.38 9.16
N ARG A 136 -21.00 -2.41 8.50
CA ARG A 136 -21.16 -3.78 8.99
C ARG A 136 -20.75 -3.88 10.45
N PRO A 137 -21.37 -4.82 11.18
CA PRO A 137 -21.01 -5.05 12.57
C PRO A 137 -19.51 -5.25 12.72
N SER A 138 -18.95 -4.77 13.80
CA SER A 138 -17.60 -5.09 14.26
C SER A 138 -17.37 -6.60 14.17
N GLY A 139 -16.19 -7.01 13.72
CA GLY A 139 -15.81 -8.42 13.59
C GLY A 139 -15.83 -8.98 12.17
N ALA A 140 -16.42 -8.30 11.17
CA ALA A 140 -16.33 -8.75 9.78
C ALA A 140 -14.86 -8.73 9.31
N TYR A 141 -14.41 -9.84 8.71
CA TYR A 141 -13.01 -10.04 8.31
C TYR A 141 -12.00 -9.91 9.46
N GLY A 142 -12.43 -10.22 10.70
CA GLY A 142 -11.58 -10.08 11.88
C GLY A 142 -11.18 -8.64 12.19
N ILE A 143 -12.03 -7.67 11.87
CA ILE A 143 -11.79 -6.24 12.14
C ILE A 143 -12.69 -5.84 13.32
N ASP A 144 -12.08 -5.56 14.49
CA ASP A 144 -12.81 -5.18 15.72
C ASP A 144 -13.46 -3.80 15.59
N VAL A 145 -12.74 -2.83 15.02
CA VAL A 145 -13.21 -1.45 14.82
C VAL A 145 -13.10 -1.07 13.35
N ASN A 146 -14.22 -0.70 12.75
CA ASN A 146 -14.30 -0.24 11.37
C ASN A 146 -14.92 1.16 11.34
N GLU A 147 -14.07 2.17 11.13
CA GLU A 147 -14.47 3.57 10.99
C GLU A 147 -14.22 4.03 9.57
N ARG A 148 -15.30 4.23 8.85
CA ARG A 148 -15.26 4.61 7.47
C ARG A 148 -15.90 5.96 7.23
N CYS A 149 -15.19 6.79 6.46
CA CYS A 149 -15.81 7.88 5.73
C CYS A 149 -16.22 7.35 4.36
N GLY A 150 -17.52 7.30 4.07
CA GLY A 150 -18.02 6.86 2.78
C GLY A 150 -17.63 7.82 1.65
N PRO A 151 -17.72 7.40 0.36
CA PRO A 151 -17.46 8.29 -0.77
C PRO A 151 -18.28 9.58 -0.74
N ILE A 152 -19.51 9.52 -0.24
CA ILE A 152 -20.41 10.68 -0.12
C ILE A 152 -19.89 11.68 0.92
N ASP A 153 -19.31 11.18 2.01
CA ASP A 153 -18.77 12.03 3.08
C ASP A 153 -17.47 12.70 2.67
N MET A 154 -16.66 12.02 1.85
CA MET A 154 -15.42 12.53 1.29
C MET A 154 -15.61 13.87 0.54
N TYR A 155 -16.72 14.03 -0.19
CA TYR A 155 -17.03 15.24 -0.95
C TYR A 155 -17.54 16.40 -0.07
N LYS A 156 -17.99 16.11 1.16
CA LYS A 156 -18.42 17.11 2.14
C LYS A 156 -17.29 17.57 3.06
N MET A 157 -16.15 16.88 3.03
CA MET A 157 -15.08 17.09 4.01
C MET A 157 -13.95 17.98 3.45
N ILE A 158 -14.29 19.19 3.04
CA ILE A 158 -13.30 20.26 2.93
C ILE A 158 -13.09 20.78 4.36
N VAL A 159 -12.24 20.10 5.12
CA VAL A 159 -11.90 20.48 6.50
C VAL A 159 -10.52 21.13 6.54
N PRO A 160 -10.31 22.12 7.41
CA PRO A 160 -9.03 22.83 7.51
C PRO A 160 -7.82 21.92 7.74
N GLU A 161 -8.01 20.80 8.40
CA GLU A 161 -6.97 19.82 8.71
C GLU A 161 -6.65 18.87 7.55
N GLY A 162 -7.48 18.85 6.49
CA GLY A 162 -7.38 17.95 5.36
C GLY A 162 -8.35 16.76 5.42
N ARG A 163 -8.75 16.26 4.26
CA ARG A 163 -9.84 15.28 4.12
C ARG A 163 -9.61 13.95 4.83
N ASP A 164 -8.36 13.57 5.09
CA ASP A 164 -8.03 12.33 5.81
C ASP A 164 -7.90 12.55 7.33
N ALA A 165 -7.85 13.78 7.81
CA ALA A 165 -7.65 14.07 9.24
C ALA A 165 -8.62 13.32 10.17
N PRO A 166 -9.93 13.21 9.85
CA PRO A 166 -10.88 12.51 10.73
C PRO A 166 -10.56 11.01 10.89
N ILE A 167 -10.13 10.32 9.83
CA ILE A 167 -9.77 8.89 9.95
C ILE A 167 -8.45 8.71 10.71
N PHE A 168 -7.52 9.66 10.58
CA PHE A 168 -6.30 9.69 11.42
C PHE A 168 -6.63 9.90 12.88
N ASP A 169 -7.57 10.78 13.21
CA ASP A 169 -8.01 11.03 14.59
C ASP A 169 -8.67 9.79 15.20
N LYS A 170 -9.53 9.11 14.46
CA LYS A 170 -10.11 7.83 14.89
C LYS A 170 -9.06 6.74 15.07
N THR A 171 -8.05 6.70 14.20
CA THR A 171 -6.91 5.80 14.36
C THR A 171 -6.12 6.08 15.64
N ILE A 172 -5.87 7.34 15.95
CA ILE A 172 -5.18 7.77 17.16
C ILE A 172 -5.98 7.39 18.42
N GLU A 173 -7.30 7.59 18.39
CA GLU A 173 -8.20 7.15 19.46
C GLU A 173 -8.09 5.63 19.68
N PHE A 174 -8.18 4.84 18.64
CA PHE A 174 -8.02 3.38 18.70
C PHE A 174 -6.66 2.96 19.28
N ILE A 175 -5.57 3.59 18.87
CA ILE A 175 -4.22 3.30 19.38
C ILE A 175 -4.15 3.61 20.89
N ARG A 176 -4.70 4.73 21.33
CA ARG A 176 -4.75 5.09 22.77
C ARG A 176 -5.50 4.07 23.59
N GLN A 177 -6.64 3.59 23.10
CA GLN A 177 -7.47 2.58 23.77
C GLN A 177 -6.78 1.21 23.82
N ASN A 178 -5.92 0.89 22.86
CA ASN A 178 -5.27 -0.41 22.72
C ASN A 178 -3.75 -0.41 23.04
N LYS A 179 -3.20 0.66 23.66
CA LYS A 179 -1.75 0.79 23.91
C LYS A 179 -1.13 -0.28 24.79
N SER A 180 -1.93 -1.02 25.55
CA SER A 180 -1.49 -2.08 26.47
C SER A 180 -1.52 -3.49 25.86
N ARG A 181 -2.04 -3.65 24.64
CA ARG A 181 -2.08 -4.93 23.91
C ARG A 181 -1.61 -4.76 22.46
N PRO A 182 -1.18 -5.81 21.77
CA PRO A 182 -0.78 -5.69 20.37
C PRO A 182 -1.95 -5.27 19.50
N PHE A 183 -1.67 -4.41 18.51
CA PHE A 183 -2.68 -3.95 17.55
C PHE A 183 -2.15 -3.95 16.12
N TYR A 184 -3.10 -4.09 15.20
CA TYR A 184 -2.91 -3.94 13.76
C TYR A 184 -3.91 -2.93 13.21
N VAL A 185 -3.44 -1.95 12.46
CA VAL A 185 -4.25 -0.89 11.89
C VAL A 185 -4.08 -0.83 10.38
N ASN A 186 -5.18 -0.94 9.66
CA ASN A 186 -5.34 -0.49 8.29
C ASN A 186 -5.82 0.98 8.31
N LEU A 187 -4.92 1.93 8.07
CA LEU A 187 -5.24 3.34 7.90
C LEU A 187 -5.17 3.66 6.40
N TRP A 188 -6.30 3.50 5.71
CA TRP A 188 -6.39 3.59 4.26
C TRP A 188 -6.98 4.93 3.84
N ALA A 189 -6.09 5.88 3.56
CA ALA A 189 -6.40 7.25 3.20
C ALA A 189 -7.18 7.35 1.87
N PHE A 190 -7.80 8.50 1.65
CA PHE A 190 -8.46 8.86 0.40
C PHE A 190 -7.58 9.73 -0.51
N SER A 191 -6.58 10.42 0.06
CA SER A 191 -5.61 11.19 -0.71
C SER A 191 -4.71 10.23 -1.53
N THR A 192 -4.55 10.44 -2.80
CA THR A 192 -4.91 11.57 -3.67
C THR A 192 -6.02 11.23 -4.68
N HIS A 193 -6.97 10.38 -4.32
CA HIS A 193 -8.05 9.99 -5.24
C HIS A 193 -8.91 11.19 -5.63
N ALA A 194 -9.33 11.24 -6.90
CA ALA A 194 -10.21 12.30 -7.40
C ALA A 194 -11.57 12.33 -6.68
N PRO A 195 -12.19 13.51 -6.50
CA PRO A 195 -11.65 14.82 -6.85
C PRO A 195 -10.52 15.23 -5.91
N VAL A 196 -9.52 15.92 -6.45
CA VAL A 196 -8.37 16.42 -5.68
C VAL A 196 -8.60 17.90 -5.43
N PHE A 197 -8.80 18.24 -4.17
CA PHE A 197 -8.92 19.62 -3.72
C PHE A 197 -8.40 19.70 -2.28
N ALA A 198 -7.91 20.84 -1.89
CA ALA A 198 -7.45 21.09 -0.54
C ALA A 198 -8.09 22.36 0.03
N HIS A 199 -8.12 22.46 1.34
CA HIS A 199 -8.55 23.67 2.02
C HIS A 199 -7.52 24.80 1.83
N ASP A 200 -7.97 26.05 1.87
CA ASP A 200 -7.15 27.24 1.64
C ASP A 200 -5.92 27.31 2.56
N THR A 201 -6.01 26.78 3.79
CA THR A 201 -4.87 26.68 4.72
C THR A 201 -3.68 25.91 4.14
N HIS A 202 -3.95 24.91 3.29
CA HIS A 202 -2.91 24.12 2.64
C HIS A 202 -2.55 24.68 1.27
N LEU A 203 -3.53 25.16 0.50
CA LEU A 203 -3.33 25.81 -0.80
C LEU A 203 -2.42 27.03 -0.71
N SER A 204 -2.53 27.84 0.36
CA SER A 204 -1.70 29.03 0.57
C SER A 204 -0.20 28.74 0.55
N ARG A 205 0.21 27.51 0.86
CA ARG A 205 1.62 27.09 0.82
C ARG A 205 2.17 26.90 -0.57
N PHE A 206 1.31 26.83 -1.57
CA PHE A 206 1.64 26.61 -2.97
C PHE A 206 1.12 27.72 -3.87
N LYS A 207 0.64 28.85 -3.32
CA LYS A 207 0.01 29.95 -4.06
C LYS A 207 0.90 30.53 -5.18
N ASP A 208 2.21 30.58 -4.95
CA ASP A 208 3.18 31.13 -5.87
C ASP A 208 3.88 30.04 -6.71
N LEU A 209 3.38 28.80 -6.69
CA LEU A 209 3.96 27.70 -7.45
C LEU A 209 3.70 27.89 -8.94
N GLU A 210 4.76 27.96 -9.70
CA GLU A 210 4.77 27.89 -11.16
C GLU A 210 5.50 26.61 -11.60
N VAL A 211 4.82 25.76 -12.35
CA VAL A 211 5.35 24.45 -12.75
C VAL A 211 6.33 24.62 -13.91
N ASN A 212 7.61 24.37 -13.67
CA ASN A 212 8.56 24.19 -14.76
C ASN A 212 8.45 22.75 -15.27
N LYS A 213 7.82 22.56 -16.42
CA LYS A 213 7.60 21.24 -17.01
C LYS A 213 8.89 20.45 -17.23
N LYS A 214 10.05 21.11 -17.38
CA LYS A 214 11.36 20.49 -17.60
C LYS A 214 11.89 19.73 -16.37
N ASP A 215 11.37 20.00 -15.19
CA ASP A 215 11.76 19.31 -13.94
C ASP A 215 11.20 17.89 -13.86
N PHE A 216 10.38 17.50 -14.82
CA PHE A 216 9.65 16.23 -14.82
C PHE A 216 10.06 15.30 -15.98
N SER A 217 9.81 14.01 -15.79
CA SER A 217 10.07 12.98 -16.80
C SER A 217 9.22 13.13 -18.06
N ASP A 218 9.64 12.50 -19.17
CA ASP A 218 8.90 12.48 -20.44
C ASP A 218 7.47 11.98 -20.32
N TRP A 219 7.24 11.02 -19.39
CA TRP A 219 5.89 10.51 -19.12
C TRP A 219 5.02 11.58 -18.44
N MET A 220 5.57 12.39 -17.57
CA MET A 220 4.85 13.52 -16.99
C MET A 220 4.65 14.65 -17.99
N GLN A 221 5.61 14.91 -18.88
CA GLN A 221 5.44 15.85 -20.00
C GLN A 221 4.22 15.49 -20.85
N LYS A 222 4.00 14.17 -21.07
CA LYS A 222 2.81 13.71 -21.75
C LYS A 222 1.53 14.04 -20.97
N LYS A 223 1.51 13.86 -19.65
CA LYS A 223 0.36 14.21 -18.80
C LYS A 223 0.06 15.71 -18.86
N PHE A 224 1.05 16.57 -18.89
CA PHE A 224 0.85 18.02 -19.07
C PHE A 224 0.15 18.34 -20.41
N ARG A 225 0.55 17.72 -21.51
CA ARG A 225 -0.15 17.85 -22.79
C ARG A 225 -1.58 17.32 -22.73
N ASP A 226 -1.83 16.23 -22.02
CA ASP A 226 -3.17 15.73 -21.79
C ASP A 226 -4.01 16.74 -20.97
N CYS A 227 -3.45 17.40 -19.95
CA CYS A 227 -4.10 18.49 -19.21
C CYS A 227 -4.55 19.62 -20.15
N GLU A 228 -3.68 20.09 -21.02
CA GLU A 228 -4.00 21.10 -22.03
C GLU A 228 -5.15 20.65 -22.95
N THR A 229 -5.14 19.39 -23.40
CA THR A 229 -6.21 18.81 -24.24
C THR A 229 -7.57 18.80 -23.55
N TYR A 230 -7.59 18.65 -22.21
CA TYR A 230 -8.81 18.61 -21.40
C TYR A 230 -9.10 19.94 -20.69
N ASP A 231 -8.42 21.03 -21.10
CA ASP A 231 -8.58 22.38 -20.55
C ASP A 231 -8.43 22.40 -19.01
N VAL A 232 -7.40 21.72 -18.51
CA VAL A 232 -7.01 21.69 -17.10
C VAL A 232 -5.77 22.58 -16.94
N ASP A 233 -5.87 23.59 -16.07
CA ASP A 233 -4.73 24.42 -15.71
C ASP A 233 -3.71 23.60 -14.90
N VAL A 234 -2.52 23.44 -15.44
CA VAL A 234 -1.44 22.63 -14.84
C VAL A 234 -1.00 23.18 -13.49
N ASN A 235 -0.89 24.51 -13.37
CA ASN A 235 -0.44 25.17 -12.14
C ASN A 235 -1.49 24.99 -11.04
N GLU A 236 -2.75 25.28 -11.37
CA GLU A 236 -3.87 25.16 -10.42
C GLU A 236 -4.07 23.69 -9.98
N ALA A 237 -4.06 22.75 -10.94
CA ALA A 237 -4.14 21.33 -10.63
C ALA A 237 -2.98 20.84 -9.75
N MET A 238 -1.74 21.32 -10.03
CA MET A 238 -0.56 20.96 -9.23
C MET A 238 -0.65 21.54 -7.82
N ARG A 239 -1.10 22.79 -7.66
CA ARG A 239 -1.31 23.42 -6.36
C ARG A 239 -2.29 22.64 -5.51
N ASN A 240 -3.45 22.26 -6.07
CA ASN A 240 -4.45 21.45 -5.41
C ASN A 240 -3.91 20.07 -5.02
N TYR A 241 -3.23 19.41 -5.94
CA TYR A 241 -2.65 18.08 -5.72
C TYR A 241 -1.62 18.08 -4.59
N LEU A 242 -0.66 19.00 -4.65
CA LEU A 242 0.40 19.10 -3.65
C LEU A 242 -0.11 19.55 -2.29
N ALA A 243 -1.16 20.39 -2.26
CA ALA A 243 -1.81 20.78 -1.02
C ALA A 243 -2.54 19.60 -0.36
N ASP A 244 -3.15 18.71 -1.14
CA ASP A 244 -3.77 17.47 -0.65
C ASP A 244 -2.71 16.48 -0.11
N VAL A 245 -1.61 16.31 -0.83
CA VAL A 245 -0.44 15.51 -0.35
C VAL A 245 0.14 16.09 0.94
N TYR A 246 0.25 17.42 1.03
CA TYR A 246 0.74 18.10 2.24
C TYR A 246 -0.20 17.91 3.45
N ALA A 247 -1.51 17.95 3.23
CA ALA A 247 -2.51 17.70 4.28
C ALA A 247 -2.40 16.25 4.81
N LEU A 248 -2.20 15.27 3.91
CA LEU A 248 -1.90 13.89 4.29
C LEU A 248 -0.63 13.81 5.13
N ASP A 249 0.45 14.49 4.74
CA ASP A 249 1.72 14.54 5.46
C ASP A 249 1.56 15.09 6.88
N LEU A 250 0.76 16.14 7.06
CA LEU A 250 0.44 16.69 8.39
C LEU A 250 -0.31 15.68 9.25
N SER A 251 -1.24 14.93 8.69
CA SER A 251 -1.95 13.87 9.40
C SER A 251 -1.00 12.74 9.81
N VAL A 252 -0.06 12.36 8.95
CA VAL A 252 1.01 11.41 9.28
C VAL A 252 1.89 11.96 10.41
N LYS A 253 2.28 13.24 10.37
CA LYS A 253 3.03 13.88 11.46
C LYS A 253 2.33 13.72 12.80
N LYS A 254 1.02 14.04 12.87
CA LYS A 254 0.22 13.92 14.09
C LYS A 254 0.20 12.50 14.64
N LEU A 255 -0.03 11.52 13.77
CA LEU A 255 -0.04 10.10 14.14
C LEU A 255 1.31 9.63 14.70
N LEU A 256 2.42 9.98 14.03
CA LEU A 256 3.77 9.61 14.48
C LEU A 256 4.11 10.23 15.83
N SER A 257 3.75 11.51 16.05
CA SER A 257 3.95 12.19 17.34
C SER A 257 3.21 11.46 18.47
N VAL A 258 1.95 11.06 18.25
CA VAL A 258 1.17 10.34 19.26
C VAL A 258 1.75 8.95 19.56
N ILE A 259 2.24 8.22 18.56
CA ILE A 259 2.92 6.92 18.77
C ILE A 259 4.16 7.12 19.65
N ASP A 260 4.93 8.19 19.41
CA ASP A 260 6.13 8.52 20.18
C ASP A 260 5.77 8.98 21.62
N GLU A 261 4.77 9.83 21.79
CA GLU A 261 4.24 10.31 23.10
C GLU A 261 3.71 9.18 23.98
N LEU A 262 3.11 8.16 23.38
CA LEU A 262 2.61 6.97 24.08
C LEU A 262 3.70 5.96 24.47
N GLY A 263 4.97 6.22 24.12
CA GLY A 263 6.08 5.29 24.34
C GLY A 263 5.99 4.00 23.49
N LEU A 264 5.29 4.07 22.35
CA LEU A 264 5.06 2.92 21.48
C LEU A 264 6.04 2.85 20.30
N ARG A 265 6.93 3.83 20.16
CA ARG A 265 7.84 3.99 19.03
C ARG A 265 8.62 2.70 18.69
N GLU A 266 9.29 2.12 19.71
CA GLU A 266 10.13 0.93 19.53
C GLU A 266 9.32 -0.36 19.29
N SER A 267 8.07 -0.39 19.73
CA SER A 267 7.20 -1.55 19.61
C SER A 267 6.23 -1.47 18.43
N THR A 268 6.31 -0.42 17.61
CA THR A 268 5.39 -0.19 16.49
C THR A 268 6.12 -0.08 15.16
N MET A 269 5.83 -1.01 14.25
CA MET A 269 6.23 -0.93 12.85
C MET A 269 5.23 -0.06 12.11
N VAL A 270 5.69 1.08 11.59
CA VAL A 270 4.89 1.97 10.76
C VAL A 270 5.29 1.80 9.31
N ILE A 271 4.32 1.51 8.45
CA ILE A 271 4.52 1.33 7.02
C ILE A 271 3.66 2.36 6.28
N PHE A 272 4.25 3.01 5.27
CA PHE A 272 3.56 3.87 4.32
C PHE A 272 3.69 3.31 2.90
N SER A 273 2.57 3.25 2.15
CA SER A 273 2.56 2.88 0.75
C SER A 273 1.33 3.46 0.03
N SER A 274 1.18 3.12 -1.26
CA SER A 274 0.02 3.46 -2.09
C SER A 274 -0.57 2.20 -2.74
N ASP A 275 -1.86 2.24 -3.04
CA ASP A 275 -2.57 1.08 -3.59
C ASP A 275 -2.26 0.83 -5.08
N GLN A 276 -1.91 1.86 -5.86
CA GLN A 276 -1.37 1.78 -7.22
C GLN A 276 -0.74 3.12 -7.63
N GLY A 277 -0.27 3.19 -8.86
CA GLY A 277 0.24 4.45 -9.42
C GLY A 277 -0.84 5.51 -9.64
N PRO A 278 -0.43 6.74 -9.99
CA PRO A 278 -1.30 7.91 -10.00
C PRO A 278 -2.39 7.78 -11.07
N ALA A 279 -3.55 8.34 -10.78
CA ALA A 279 -4.64 8.41 -11.73
C ALA A 279 -4.31 9.32 -12.93
N ASP A 280 -5.08 9.13 -14.00
CA ASP A 280 -5.03 9.94 -15.21
C ASP A 280 -6.45 10.02 -15.76
N ILE A 281 -7.26 10.93 -15.17
CA ILE A 281 -8.69 11.02 -15.43
C ILE A 281 -8.99 11.87 -16.67
N LYS A 282 -9.01 11.20 -17.82
CA LYS A 282 -9.32 11.77 -19.13
C LYS A 282 -10.81 11.61 -19.45
N MET A 283 -11.62 12.52 -18.96
CA MET A 283 -13.07 12.52 -19.21
C MET A 283 -13.49 13.83 -19.86
N SER A 284 -14.47 13.78 -20.79
CA SER A 284 -15.12 15.01 -21.26
C SER A 284 -15.87 15.69 -20.11
N ASP A 285 -16.00 17.01 -20.17
CA ASP A 285 -16.70 17.81 -19.15
C ASP A 285 -18.12 17.32 -18.90
N LYS A 286 -18.85 16.94 -19.97
CA LYS A 286 -20.20 16.40 -19.87
C LYS A 286 -20.26 15.15 -18.97
N VAL A 287 -19.28 14.26 -19.07
CA VAL A 287 -19.21 13.04 -18.25
C VAL A 287 -18.73 13.36 -16.85
N TYR A 288 -17.70 14.19 -16.74
CA TYR A 288 -17.10 14.57 -15.47
C TYR A 288 -18.11 15.33 -14.57
N ASN A 289 -18.76 16.36 -15.10
CA ASN A 289 -19.70 17.19 -14.34
C ASN A 289 -20.98 16.43 -13.92
N ARG A 290 -21.34 15.36 -14.63
CA ARG A 290 -22.46 14.49 -14.23
C ARG A 290 -22.10 13.58 -13.05
N ILE A 291 -20.84 13.13 -12.98
CA ILE A 291 -20.37 12.17 -11.97
C ILE A 291 -19.83 12.92 -10.76
N MET A 292 -19.13 14.02 -11.00
CA MET A 292 -18.43 14.83 -10.01
C MET A 292 -18.62 16.32 -10.35
N PRO A 293 -19.49 17.04 -9.64
CA PRO A 293 -19.77 18.46 -9.90
C PRO A 293 -18.68 19.38 -9.36
N PHE A 294 -17.41 19.06 -9.65
CA PHE A 294 -16.23 19.83 -9.22
C PHE A 294 -15.55 20.51 -10.39
N LYS A 295 -14.70 21.50 -10.09
CA LYS A 295 -13.90 22.19 -11.11
C LYS A 295 -13.01 21.21 -11.88
N LYS A 296 -12.69 21.52 -13.13
CA LYS A 296 -11.80 20.71 -13.99
C LYS A 296 -10.46 20.43 -13.34
N ASP A 297 -9.88 21.43 -12.68
CA ASP A 297 -8.57 21.36 -12.04
C ASP A 297 -8.53 20.45 -10.81
N HIS A 298 -9.69 20.00 -10.33
CA HIS A 298 -9.80 19.00 -9.26
C HIS A 298 -9.75 17.54 -9.77
N ARG A 299 -9.55 17.33 -11.09
CA ARG A 299 -9.30 16.01 -11.64
C ARG A 299 -7.91 15.53 -11.20
N ASN A 300 -7.79 14.26 -10.85
CA ASN A 300 -6.48 13.70 -10.65
C ASN A 300 -5.82 13.39 -12.01
N MET A 301 -5.14 14.37 -12.59
CA MET A 301 -4.36 14.24 -13.83
C MET A 301 -2.88 14.56 -13.63
N ILE A 302 -2.48 14.99 -12.42
CA ILE A 302 -1.18 15.58 -12.13
C ILE A 302 -0.27 14.65 -11.32
N GLY A 303 -0.81 13.60 -10.69
CA GLY A 303 -0.01 12.67 -9.91
C GLY A 303 1.21 12.13 -10.69
N TYR A 304 2.35 12.00 -10.02
CA TYR A 304 3.65 11.77 -10.61
C TYR A 304 4.18 10.36 -10.32
N ALA A 305 4.37 9.56 -11.35
CA ALA A 305 4.96 8.23 -11.25
C ALA A 305 6.50 8.22 -11.30
N GLY A 306 7.16 9.38 -11.16
CA GLY A 306 8.59 9.49 -11.37
C GLY A 306 8.95 9.30 -12.86
N GLN A 307 10.01 8.57 -13.13
CA GLN A 307 10.42 8.26 -14.50
C GLN A 307 9.59 7.14 -15.16
N PHE A 308 8.67 6.52 -14.42
CA PHE A 308 8.00 5.30 -14.84
C PHE A 308 6.86 5.57 -15.81
N ARG A 309 6.72 4.66 -16.77
CA ARG A 309 5.65 4.69 -17.77
C ARG A 309 4.29 4.39 -17.16
N GLY A 310 3.28 5.17 -17.52
CA GLY A 310 1.89 4.89 -17.24
C GLY A 310 1.43 5.37 -15.86
N GLY A 311 0.34 4.79 -15.39
CA GLY A 311 -0.35 5.12 -14.14
C GLY A 311 -1.49 4.14 -13.90
N LYS A 312 -2.47 4.52 -13.09
CA LYS A 312 -3.67 3.73 -12.79
C LYS A 312 -4.32 3.15 -14.06
N HIS A 313 -4.92 1.98 -13.96
CA HIS A 313 -5.57 1.21 -15.04
C HIS A 313 -4.62 0.52 -16.03
N ASN A 314 -3.31 0.62 -15.89
CA ASN A 314 -2.38 -0.13 -16.72
C ASN A 314 -1.30 -0.85 -15.89
N LEU A 315 -0.68 -1.84 -16.51
CA LEU A 315 0.28 -2.73 -15.85
C LEU A 315 1.74 -2.28 -16.01
N TYR A 316 2.01 -1.11 -16.61
CA TYR A 316 3.36 -0.57 -16.73
C TYR A 316 3.92 -0.17 -15.36
N GLU A 317 5.22 0.06 -15.30
CA GLU A 317 5.91 0.36 -14.04
C GLU A 317 5.24 1.51 -13.28
N GLY A 318 4.85 2.60 -13.96
CA GLY A 318 4.18 3.74 -13.33
C GLY A 318 2.76 3.46 -12.80
N GLY A 319 2.13 2.36 -13.25
CA GLY A 319 0.83 1.92 -12.74
C GLY A 319 0.92 0.98 -11.53
N LEU A 320 2.06 0.31 -11.38
CA LEU A 320 2.23 -0.74 -10.37
C LEU A 320 3.32 -0.44 -9.35
N ARG A 321 4.37 0.29 -9.71
CA ARG A 321 5.43 0.64 -8.77
C ARG A 321 4.94 1.77 -7.86
N VAL A 322 5.05 1.56 -6.55
CA VAL A 322 4.52 2.44 -5.50
C VAL A 322 5.59 2.79 -4.48
N PRO A 323 5.49 3.94 -3.79
CA PRO A 323 6.35 4.22 -2.66
C PRO A 323 6.11 3.19 -1.56
N PHE A 324 7.17 2.80 -0.85
CA PHE A 324 7.08 1.91 0.30
C PHE A 324 8.15 2.28 1.32
N ILE A 325 7.72 2.72 2.49
CA ILE A 325 8.59 3.17 3.58
C ILE A 325 8.27 2.35 4.82
N VAL A 326 9.29 1.85 5.49
CA VAL A 326 9.16 1.10 6.75
C VAL A 326 9.97 1.78 7.83
N ARG A 327 9.34 2.16 8.94
CA ARG A 327 9.99 2.60 10.17
C ARG A 327 9.73 1.58 11.28
N TRP A 328 10.78 1.03 11.82
CA TRP A 328 10.75 0.23 13.04
C TRP A 328 12.11 0.35 13.74
N PRO A 329 12.21 1.27 14.73
CA PRO A 329 13.48 1.56 15.39
C PRO A 329 14.17 0.31 15.98
N GLY A 330 15.48 0.23 15.78
CA GLY A 330 16.27 -0.93 16.23
C GLY A 330 16.07 -2.23 15.45
N LYS A 331 15.16 -2.26 14.43
CA LYS A 331 14.87 -3.45 13.63
C LYS A 331 15.13 -3.27 12.14
N VAL A 332 14.81 -2.09 11.58
CA VAL A 332 15.09 -1.76 10.18
C VAL A 332 16.28 -0.82 10.09
N LYS A 333 16.96 -0.82 8.95
CA LYS A 333 18.04 0.13 8.68
C LYS A 333 17.49 1.56 8.63
N VAL A 334 18.22 2.50 9.22
CA VAL A 334 17.89 3.92 9.27
C VAL A 334 18.54 4.62 8.09
N ASP A 335 17.85 5.61 7.51
CA ASP A 335 18.29 6.42 6.36
C ASP A 335 18.81 5.56 5.19
N TYR A 336 18.12 4.45 4.94
CA TYR A 336 18.53 3.48 3.96
C TYR A 336 17.57 3.42 2.77
N VAL A 337 18.14 3.41 1.57
CA VAL A 337 17.41 3.18 0.32
C VAL A 337 17.66 1.76 -0.15
N ASP A 338 16.63 0.94 -0.19
CA ASP A 338 16.69 -0.40 -0.76
C ASP A 338 16.16 -0.35 -2.20
N ASP A 339 17.08 -0.47 -3.15
CA ASP A 339 16.82 -0.49 -4.58
C ASP A 339 16.97 -1.90 -5.21
N GLU A 340 17.17 -2.92 -4.38
CA GLU A 340 17.35 -4.31 -4.80
C GLU A 340 16.13 -5.19 -4.48
N SER A 341 15.51 -5.00 -3.31
CA SER A 341 14.41 -5.84 -2.83
C SER A 341 13.14 -5.64 -3.65
N VAL A 342 12.65 -6.73 -4.25
CA VAL A 342 11.43 -6.75 -5.07
C VAL A 342 10.34 -7.49 -4.33
N PHE A 343 9.16 -6.89 -4.22
CA PHE A 343 7.98 -7.51 -3.60
C PHE A 343 6.69 -6.82 -4.07
N SER A 344 5.56 -7.42 -3.75
CA SER A 344 4.24 -6.89 -4.13
C SER A 344 3.24 -6.89 -2.98
N GLY A 345 2.08 -6.29 -3.20
CA GLY A 345 0.99 -6.31 -2.22
C GLY A 345 0.54 -7.71 -1.80
N ALA A 346 0.74 -8.75 -2.64
CA ALA A 346 0.42 -10.12 -2.26
C ALA A 346 1.34 -10.67 -1.15
N ASP A 347 2.54 -10.12 -1.01
CA ASP A 347 3.51 -10.53 0.01
C ASP A 347 3.20 -9.94 1.40
N TRP A 348 2.20 -9.07 1.49
CA TRP A 348 1.83 -8.40 2.74
C TRP A 348 1.37 -9.38 3.82
N LEU A 349 0.33 -10.17 3.52
CA LEU A 349 -0.24 -11.12 4.49
C LEU A 349 0.82 -12.06 5.07
N PRO A 350 1.59 -12.83 4.27
CA PRO A 350 2.58 -13.74 4.82
C PRO A 350 3.69 -13.04 5.61
N SER A 351 4.09 -11.83 5.20
CA SER A 351 5.16 -11.07 5.87
C SER A 351 4.70 -10.51 7.22
N ILE A 352 3.52 -9.92 7.30
CA ILE A 352 2.96 -9.41 8.56
C ILE A 352 2.70 -10.56 9.53
N CYS A 353 2.13 -11.68 9.06
CA CYS A 353 1.93 -12.86 9.90
C CYS A 353 3.25 -13.41 10.44
N SER A 354 4.29 -13.47 9.61
CA SER A 354 5.64 -13.89 10.02
C SER A 354 6.21 -13.00 11.13
N LEU A 355 6.13 -11.66 10.94
CA LEU A 355 6.57 -10.69 11.96
C LEU A 355 5.76 -10.77 13.26
N ALA A 356 4.50 -11.16 13.16
CA ALA A 356 3.62 -11.34 14.30
C ALA A 356 3.77 -12.72 14.99
N GLY A 357 4.55 -13.64 14.40
CA GLY A 357 4.64 -15.03 14.84
C GLY A 357 3.36 -15.84 14.61
N VAL A 358 2.58 -15.48 13.60
CA VAL A 358 1.28 -16.08 13.27
C VAL A 358 1.40 -16.96 12.04
N LYS A 359 0.82 -18.16 12.10
CA LYS A 359 0.76 -19.05 10.92
C LYS A 359 -0.19 -18.48 9.87
N PHE A 360 0.13 -18.72 8.61
CA PHE A 360 -0.70 -18.31 7.48
C PHE A 360 -0.87 -19.44 6.45
N PRO A 361 -1.89 -19.39 5.56
CA PRO A 361 -2.12 -20.40 4.54
C PRO A 361 -0.94 -20.55 3.59
N LYS A 362 -0.67 -21.78 3.13
CA LYS A 362 0.39 -22.06 2.16
C LYS A 362 -0.06 -21.90 0.70
N ASP A 363 -1.36 -21.97 0.45
CA ASP A 363 -1.99 -21.90 -0.88
C ASP A 363 -2.26 -20.44 -1.33
N ILE A 364 -1.32 -19.54 -1.02
CA ILE A 364 -1.33 -18.13 -1.43
C ILE A 364 -0.24 -17.83 -2.46
N ASP A 365 -0.43 -16.77 -3.24
CA ASP A 365 0.54 -16.35 -4.26
C ASP A 365 1.75 -15.64 -3.64
N GLY A 366 1.53 -14.84 -2.61
CA GLY A 366 2.57 -14.10 -1.90
C GLY A 366 3.59 -15.00 -1.20
N GLU A 367 4.73 -14.44 -0.87
CA GLU A 367 5.75 -15.05 -0.03
C GLU A 367 6.13 -14.13 1.14
N ASP A 368 6.62 -14.71 2.22
CA ASP A 368 7.17 -13.94 3.32
C ASP A 368 8.42 -13.19 2.88
N VAL A 369 8.34 -11.87 2.81
CA VAL A 369 9.43 -10.94 2.51
C VAL A 369 9.85 -10.10 3.71
N SER A 370 9.38 -10.45 4.90
CA SER A 370 9.68 -9.71 6.14
C SER A 370 11.18 -9.55 6.37
N GLY A 371 11.97 -10.57 6.03
CA GLY A 371 13.43 -10.50 6.08
C GLY A 371 14.01 -9.39 5.19
N MET A 372 13.43 -9.13 4.00
CA MET A 372 13.87 -8.02 3.14
C MET A 372 13.59 -6.67 3.82
N TRP A 373 12.43 -6.52 4.45
CA TRP A 373 12.07 -5.30 5.18
C TRP A 373 13.01 -5.05 6.37
N LEU A 374 13.54 -6.12 6.96
CA LEU A 374 14.54 -6.06 8.05
C LEU A 374 15.99 -5.98 7.53
N GLY A 375 16.20 -5.84 6.23
CA GLY A 375 17.52 -5.61 5.61
C GLY A 375 18.25 -6.86 5.12
N ALA A 376 17.58 -8.03 5.09
CA ALA A 376 18.16 -9.22 4.46
C ALA A 376 18.13 -9.10 2.94
N LYS A 377 19.27 -9.32 2.31
CA LYS A 377 19.38 -9.33 0.84
C LYS A 377 19.08 -10.72 0.30
N ARG A 378 17.95 -10.88 -0.34
CA ARG A 378 17.60 -12.09 -1.08
C ARG A 378 16.68 -11.75 -2.26
N PRO A 379 16.72 -12.50 -3.37
CA PRO A 379 15.76 -12.31 -4.46
C PRO A 379 14.37 -12.79 -4.03
N HIS A 380 13.35 -12.19 -4.60
CA HIS A 380 11.99 -12.71 -4.58
C HIS A 380 11.97 -14.05 -5.35
N ARG A 381 11.43 -15.11 -4.74
CA ARG A 381 11.51 -16.48 -5.28
C ARG A 381 10.48 -16.73 -6.37
N LYS A 382 9.28 -16.19 -6.19
CA LYS A 382 8.17 -16.35 -7.13
C LYS A 382 8.15 -15.17 -8.13
N PRO A 383 7.75 -15.38 -9.39
CA PRO A 383 7.51 -14.25 -10.28
C PRO A 383 6.28 -13.46 -9.83
N LEU A 384 6.31 -12.14 -10.02
CA LEU A 384 5.14 -11.29 -9.83
C LEU A 384 4.29 -11.30 -11.10
N LEU A 385 2.98 -11.51 -10.95
CA LEU A 385 2.05 -11.71 -12.06
C LEU A 385 0.83 -10.81 -11.93
N TRP A 386 0.42 -10.21 -13.04
CA TRP A 386 -0.77 -9.36 -13.13
C TRP A 386 -1.55 -9.63 -14.40
N ASN A 387 -2.87 -9.41 -14.35
CA ASN A 387 -3.75 -9.47 -15.50
C ASN A 387 -4.61 -8.20 -15.59
N GLY A 388 -4.54 -7.50 -16.71
CA GLY A 388 -5.22 -6.24 -16.93
C GLY A 388 -4.86 -5.61 -18.28
N TYR A 389 -4.75 -4.30 -18.38
CA TYR A 389 -4.30 -3.62 -19.59
C TYR A 389 -2.79 -3.34 -19.53
N PRO A 390 -2.04 -3.64 -20.60
CA PRO A 390 -2.42 -4.03 -21.97
C PRO A 390 -2.67 -5.53 -22.19
N GLY A 391 -2.69 -6.34 -21.18
CA GLY A 391 -2.87 -7.79 -21.23
C GLY A 391 -2.51 -8.40 -19.89
N ALA A 392 -1.78 -9.55 -19.90
CA ALA A 392 -1.17 -10.10 -18.71
C ALA A 392 0.31 -9.73 -18.66
N SER A 393 0.88 -9.66 -17.46
CA SER A 393 2.30 -9.33 -17.32
C SER A 393 2.98 -10.13 -16.23
N ILE A 394 4.29 -10.27 -16.36
CA ILE A 394 5.17 -10.94 -15.42
C ILE A 394 6.41 -10.08 -15.16
N ARG A 395 6.84 -10.03 -13.90
CA ARG A 395 8.17 -9.61 -13.52
C ARG A 395 8.95 -10.80 -12.96
N GLU A 396 10.11 -11.09 -13.55
CA GLU A 396 11.04 -12.09 -13.04
C GLU A 396 12.46 -11.53 -13.09
N GLY A 397 13.03 -11.28 -11.92
CA GLY A 397 14.32 -10.60 -11.79
C GLY A 397 14.27 -9.20 -12.44
N LYS A 398 15.16 -8.93 -13.38
CA LYS A 398 15.21 -7.65 -14.12
C LYS A 398 14.25 -7.57 -15.31
N TRP A 399 13.61 -8.68 -15.68
CA TRP A 399 12.77 -8.76 -16.87
C TRP A 399 11.33 -8.42 -16.57
N ARG A 400 10.77 -7.54 -17.35
CA ARG A 400 9.36 -7.18 -17.38
C ARG A 400 8.77 -7.55 -18.73
N PHE A 401 7.82 -8.49 -18.75
CA PHE A 401 7.18 -8.96 -19.98
C PHE A 401 5.68 -8.72 -19.94
N TYR A 402 5.13 -8.30 -21.07
CA TYR A 402 3.70 -8.07 -21.30
C TYR A 402 3.21 -8.93 -22.44
N LEU A 403 2.30 -9.83 -22.12
CA LEU A 403 1.55 -10.61 -23.11
C LEU A 403 0.40 -9.73 -23.62
N SER A 404 0.40 -9.39 -24.88
CA SER A 404 -0.61 -8.53 -25.47
C SER A 404 -1.99 -9.20 -25.48
N SER A 405 -3.02 -8.43 -25.11
CA SER A 405 -4.39 -8.92 -25.14
C SER A 405 -4.90 -9.09 -26.58
N LYS A 406 -5.53 -10.22 -26.87
CA LYS A 406 -6.25 -10.45 -28.15
C LYS A 406 -7.44 -9.48 -28.37
N ARG A 407 -7.89 -8.80 -27.30
CA ARG A 407 -9.00 -7.83 -27.32
C ARG A 407 -8.58 -6.42 -27.68
N SER A 408 -7.28 -6.09 -27.72
CA SER A 408 -6.85 -4.78 -28.17
C SER A 408 -7.12 -4.61 -29.66
N LYS A 409 -7.91 -3.61 -30.02
CA LYS A 409 -8.11 -3.20 -31.43
C LYS A 409 -6.74 -2.86 -32.03
N GLY A 410 -6.32 -3.65 -33.03
CA GLY A 410 -4.95 -3.65 -33.56
C GLY A 410 -4.05 -4.55 -32.71
N LYS A 411 -3.47 -5.59 -33.31
CA LYS A 411 -2.56 -6.54 -32.67
C LYS A 411 -1.30 -5.80 -32.20
N LYS A 412 -1.34 -5.27 -30.98
CA LYS A 412 -0.11 -4.74 -30.36
C LYS A 412 0.82 -5.92 -30.10
N PRO A 413 2.10 -5.83 -30.47
CA PRO A 413 3.07 -6.88 -30.16
C PRO A 413 3.23 -7.04 -28.65
N ASP A 414 3.71 -8.20 -28.23
CA ASP A 414 4.22 -8.37 -26.88
C ASP A 414 5.38 -7.42 -26.63
N GLN A 415 5.64 -7.18 -25.35
CA GLN A 415 6.68 -6.25 -24.93
C GLN A 415 7.59 -6.91 -23.90
N LEU A 416 8.89 -6.64 -23.98
CA LEU A 416 9.90 -7.10 -23.03
C LEU A 416 10.85 -5.97 -22.74
N TYR A 417 11.09 -5.72 -21.44
CA TYR A 417 12.00 -4.68 -20.98
C TYR A 417 12.98 -5.23 -19.93
N ASP A 418 14.20 -4.70 -19.93
CA ASP A 418 15.17 -4.83 -18.83
C ASP A 418 14.99 -3.58 -17.94
N ILE A 419 14.11 -3.67 -16.95
CA ILE A 419 13.71 -2.51 -16.14
C ILE A 419 14.79 -1.99 -15.19
N MET A 420 15.89 -2.71 -15.04
CA MET A 420 17.08 -2.17 -14.33
C MET A 420 17.87 -1.21 -15.21
N LYS A 421 17.78 -1.36 -16.55
CA LYS A 421 18.46 -0.51 -17.53
C LYS A 421 17.51 0.48 -18.21
N ASP A 422 16.23 0.10 -18.32
CA ASP A 422 15.17 0.87 -18.96
C ASP A 422 13.91 0.88 -18.08
N PRO A 423 13.97 1.56 -16.91
CA PRO A 423 12.84 1.62 -15.99
C PRO A 423 11.64 2.40 -16.57
N SER A 424 11.88 3.21 -17.61
CA SER A 424 10.85 3.98 -18.32
C SER A 424 10.14 3.19 -19.43
N GLU A 425 10.55 1.95 -19.67
CA GLU A 425 9.93 1.01 -20.64
C GLU A 425 9.84 1.61 -22.07
N THR A 426 10.93 2.17 -22.53
CA THR A 426 11.02 2.86 -23.84
C THR A 426 11.55 1.97 -24.95
N ASN A 427 12.42 0.98 -24.64
CA ASN A 427 13.09 0.13 -25.59
C ASN A 427 12.59 -1.32 -25.53
N ASN A 428 11.62 -1.66 -26.37
CA ASN A 428 11.07 -3.02 -26.44
C ASN A 428 12.08 -4.03 -26.98
N LEU A 429 12.50 -4.97 -26.14
CA LEU A 429 13.49 -6.00 -26.43
C LEU A 429 12.90 -7.32 -26.96
N VAL A 430 11.60 -7.41 -27.21
CA VAL A 430 10.91 -8.67 -27.55
C VAL A 430 11.53 -9.37 -28.76
N LEU A 431 11.91 -8.62 -29.79
CA LEU A 431 12.58 -9.14 -30.99
C LEU A 431 14.09 -9.34 -30.78
N LYS A 432 14.72 -8.55 -29.92
CA LYS A 432 16.16 -8.65 -29.62
C LYS A 432 16.51 -9.77 -28.64
N LYS A 433 15.55 -10.21 -27.82
CA LYS A 433 15.69 -11.26 -26.79
C LYS A 433 14.57 -12.30 -26.87
N PRO A 434 14.41 -13.00 -28.03
CA PRO A 434 13.26 -13.86 -28.28
C PRO A 434 13.19 -15.07 -27.35
N GLN A 435 14.33 -15.60 -26.89
CA GLN A 435 14.37 -16.73 -25.96
C GLN A 435 13.83 -16.34 -24.58
N VAL A 436 14.21 -15.15 -24.08
CA VAL A 436 13.70 -14.62 -22.81
C VAL A 436 12.20 -14.36 -22.93
N ALA A 437 11.77 -13.70 -23.99
CA ALA A 437 10.36 -13.42 -24.25
C ALA A 437 9.52 -14.70 -24.29
N SER A 438 9.99 -15.74 -25.02
CA SER A 438 9.31 -17.05 -25.12
C SER A 438 9.19 -17.74 -23.76
N LYS A 439 10.25 -17.74 -22.94
CA LYS A 439 10.25 -18.32 -21.58
C LYS A 439 9.20 -17.63 -20.71
N LEU A 440 9.19 -16.30 -20.68
CA LEU A 440 8.27 -15.53 -19.85
C LEU A 440 6.83 -15.62 -20.35
N ARG A 441 6.62 -15.62 -21.68
CA ARG A 441 5.32 -15.86 -22.29
C ARG A 441 4.72 -17.19 -21.81
N LYS A 442 5.50 -18.28 -21.89
CA LYS A 442 5.04 -19.60 -21.44
C LYS A 442 4.59 -19.58 -19.96
N LYS A 443 5.34 -18.90 -19.08
CA LYS A 443 4.97 -18.77 -17.67
C LYS A 443 3.64 -18.02 -17.50
N VAL A 444 3.45 -16.90 -18.20
CA VAL A 444 2.20 -16.13 -18.17
C VAL A 444 1.03 -16.96 -18.71
N GLU A 445 1.20 -17.67 -19.82
CA GLU A 445 0.16 -18.49 -20.42
C GLU A 445 -0.24 -19.67 -19.54
N VAL A 446 0.71 -20.31 -18.84
CA VAL A 446 0.42 -21.35 -17.86
C VAL A 446 -0.40 -20.77 -16.70
N TRP A 447 0.06 -19.67 -16.10
CA TRP A 447 -0.66 -19.01 -15.03
C TRP A 447 -2.09 -18.59 -15.43
N LEU A 448 -2.28 -18.03 -16.63
CA LEU A 448 -3.61 -17.66 -17.11
C LEU A 448 -4.58 -18.84 -17.26
N LYS A 449 -4.06 -20.06 -17.54
CA LYS A 449 -4.87 -21.27 -17.60
C LYS A 449 -5.30 -21.78 -16.21
N GLU A 450 -4.51 -21.48 -15.19
CA GLU A 450 -4.81 -21.82 -13.79
C GLU A 450 -5.86 -20.88 -13.17
N LEU A 451 -6.08 -19.71 -13.77
CA LEU A 451 -7.06 -18.76 -13.26
C LEU A 451 -8.48 -19.28 -13.44
N PRO A 452 -9.37 -19.07 -12.47
CA PRO A 452 -10.76 -19.42 -12.61
C PRO A 452 -11.40 -18.65 -13.77
N LYS A 453 -12.31 -19.30 -14.49
CA LYS A 453 -13.08 -18.60 -15.53
C LYS A 453 -13.92 -17.50 -14.88
N PRO A 454 -13.89 -16.26 -15.41
CA PRO A 454 -14.72 -15.19 -14.90
C PRO A 454 -16.21 -15.59 -14.97
N ILE A 455 -16.91 -15.45 -13.86
CA ILE A 455 -18.36 -15.66 -13.85
C ILE A 455 -18.98 -14.39 -14.47
N PRO A 456 -19.79 -14.53 -15.53
CA PRO A 456 -20.42 -13.39 -16.17
C PRO A 456 -21.25 -12.59 -15.17
N ASP A 457 -21.13 -11.27 -15.19
CA ASP A 457 -21.97 -10.36 -14.42
C ASP A 457 -23.42 -10.49 -14.94
N PRO A 458 -24.37 -10.94 -14.11
CA PRO A 458 -25.77 -11.08 -14.55
C PRO A 458 -26.39 -9.78 -15.03
N LYS A 459 -25.85 -8.62 -14.61
CA LYS A 459 -26.32 -7.28 -15.03
C LYS A 459 -25.77 -6.81 -16.38
N LYS A 460 -24.80 -7.50 -16.98
CA LYS A 460 -24.26 -7.19 -18.31
C LYS A 460 -24.95 -7.94 -19.47
N LYS A 461 -26.05 -8.62 -19.20
CA LYS A 461 -26.88 -9.28 -20.22
C LYS A 461 -28.01 -8.36 -20.72
N LYS A 462 -27.74 -7.06 -20.90
CA LYS A 462 -28.64 -6.17 -21.65
C LYS A 462 -27.86 -5.27 -22.59
#